data_3c29b01a644dd2b3e7ff219836cbe859
#
_entry.id   3c29b01a644dd2b3e7ff219836cbe859
#
_cell.length_a   1.000
_cell.length_b   1.000
_cell.length_c   1.000
_cell.angle_alpha   90.00
_cell.angle_beta   90.00
_cell.angle_gamma   90.00
#
_symmetry.space_group_name_H-M   'P 1'
#
loop_
_entity.id
_entity.type
_entity.pdbx_description
1 polymer ?
#
loop_
_entity_poly.entity_id
_entity_poly.type
_entity_poly.pdbx_seq_one_letter_code
_entity_poly.pdbx_strand_id
1 'polypeptide(L)'
;MKKVRRTCFLAAVAMLLMTACATVRKPEHMRVAPLDSGLNLDSLSDCTIAVGFKAGDIDWNGGRMTCSVFSKNLYDAVEVSRMRPGDTLVYDGKPMVIDSIAEYRGEKVVNGGIENGGAELAPNGGGTYRTMLWDDHSVFTKLGDVQLRLAPDLIFIDCGDDYRDPSDTIRTNYKEYIDRLPDYRKDYFNCLNTELVVEGGVVIKIHRRWIP
;
A
#
# COMPACT_ATOMS: atom_id res chain seq x y z
N MET A 1 57.81 -51.71 12.35
CA MET A 1 57.27 -50.63 11.51
C MET A 1 55.74 -50.75 11.20
N LYS A 2 54.91 -51.37 12.08
CA LYS A 2 53.45 -51.55 11.84
C LYS A 2 52.53 -50.72 12.78
N LYS A 3 53.07 -50.04 13.79
CA LYS A 3 52.25 -49.24 14.73
C LYS A 3 51.95 -47.78 14.30
N VAL A 4 52.79 -47.19 13.44
CA VAL A 4 52.63 -45.76 13.05
C VAL A 4 51.53 -45.55 12.00
N ARG A 5 51.16 -46.55 11.21
CA ARG A 5 50.10 -46.43 10.19
C ARG A 5 48.69 -46.41 10.72
N ARG A 6 48.43 -46.96 11.93
CA ARG A 6 47.08 -47.01 12.54
C ARG A 6 46.69 -45.69 13.20
N THR A 7 47.67 -44.95 13.72
CA THR A 7 47.38 -43.66 14.40
C THR A 7 47.08 -42.54 13.40
N CYS A 8 47.68 -42.56 12.23
CA CYS A 8 47.37 -41.55 11.18
C CYS A 8 45.97 -41.74 10.56
N PHE A 9 45.44 -42.99 10.51
CA PHE A 9 44.13 -43.26 9.94
C PHE A 9 43.00 -42.82 10.86
N LEU A 10 43.19 -42.96 12.16
CA LEU A 10 42.20 -42.49 13.18
C LEU A 10 42.17 -40.96 13.28
N ALA A 11 43.29 -40.28 13.09
CA ALA A 11 43.35 -38.81 13.08
C ALA A 11 42.67 -38.21 11.82
N ALA A 12 42.80 -38.87 10.67
CA ALA A 12 42.16 -38.45 9.44
C ALA A 12 40.65 -38.62 9.44
N VAL A 13 40.15 -39.72 10.07
CA VAL A 13 38.69 -39.95 10.24
C VAL A 13 38.10 -38.98 11.26
N ALA A 14 38.79 -38.62 12.33
CA ALA A 14 38.36 -37.62 13.29
C ALA A 14 38.29 -36.19 12.68
N MET A 15 39.21 -35.83 11.79
CA MET A 15 39.17 -34.56 11.07
C MET A 15 38.02 -34.50 10.04
N LEU A 16 37.67 -35.61 9.38
CA LEU A 16 36.53 -35.66 8.46
C LEU A 16 35.18 -35.56 9.19
N LEU A 17 35.10 -35.99 10.44
CA LEU A 17 33.88 -35.86 11.24
C LEU A 17 33.70 -34.45 11.83
N MET A 18 34.76 -33.65 11.95
CA MET A 18 34.64 -32.28 12.46
C MET A 18 34.26 -31.27 11.38
N THR A 19 34.41 -31.59 10.09
CA THR A 19 33.97 -30.72 8.99
C THR A 19 32.48 -30.88 8.62
N ALA A 20 31.77 -31.85 9.22
CA ALA A 20 30.36 -32.09 8.96
C ALA A 20 29.39 -31.31 9.89
N CYS A 21 29.91 -30.49 10.81
CA CYS A 21 29.09 -29.43 11.42
C CYS A 21 29.02 -28.25 10.44
N ALA A 22 28.45 -28.49 9.26
CA ALA A 22 27.87 -27.40 8.49
C ALA A 22 26.87 -26.71 9.44
N THR A 23 27.23 -25.54 9.91
CA THR A 23 26.29 -24.64 10.56
C THR A 23 25.10 -24.55 9.63
N VAL A 24 24.01 -25.25 9.98
CA VAL A 24 22.71 -25.05 9.34
C VAL A 24 22.41 -23.58 9.59
N ARG A 25 22.78 -22.73 8.61
CA ARG A 25 22.37 -21.33 8.65
C ARG A 25 20.85 -21.36 8.78
N LYS A 26 20.37 -20.88 9.91
CA LYS A 26 18.94 -20.64 10.09
C LYS A 26 18.47 -19.89 8.85
N PRO A 27 17.47 -20.37 8.12
CA PRO A 27 17.02 -19.65 6.93
C PRO A 27 16.72 -18.21 7.34
N GLU A 28 17.38 -17.27 6.66
CA GLU A 28 17.16 -15.86 6.89
C GLU A 28 15.68 -15.57 6.54
N HIS A 29 14.94 -15.07 7.53
CA HIS A 29 13.54 -14.73 7.33
C HIS A 29 13.45 -13.40 6.59
N MET A 30 12.63 -13.37 5.56
CA MET A 30 12.42 -12.20 4.73
C MET A 30 11.44 -11.25 5.42
N ARG A 31 11.62 -9.95 5.16
CA ARG A 31 10.65 -8.90 5.52
C ARG A 31 10.07 -8.34 4.24
N VAL A 32 8.77 -8.56 4.02
CA VAL A 32 8.02 -8.03 2.89
C VAL A 32 7.26 -6.80 3.37
N ALA A 33 7.52 -5.67 2.74
CA ALA A 33 6.93 -4.38 3.10
C ALA A 33 6.33 -3.72 1.85
N PRO A 34 5.38 -2.79 2.03
CA PRO A 34 4.89 -2.00 0.92
C PRO A 34 6.04 -1.29 0.20
N LEU A 35 5.94 -1.23 -1.12
CA LEU A 35 6.84 -0.43 -1.95
C LEU A 35 6.79 1.03 -1.55
N ASP A 36 7.93 1.71 -1.63
CA ASP A 36 7.97 3.16 -1.44
C ASP A 36 7.14 3.84 -2.54
N SER A 37 6.29 4.79 -2.15
CA SER A 37 5.48 5.56 -3.09
C SER A 37 6.33 6.47 -3.99
N GLY A 38 7.54 6.79 -3.58
CA GLY A 38 8.41 7.76 -4.25
C GLY A 38 7.91 9.21 -4.14
N LEU A 39 6.82 9.45 -3.38
CA LEU A 39 6.25 10.79 -3.22
C LEU A 39 7.05 11.62 -2.22
N ASN A 40 7.51 12.78 -2.65
CA ASN A 40 8.08 13.79 -1.77
C ASN A 40 7.01 14.84 -1.44
N LEU A 41 6.52 14.83 -0.20
CA LEU A 41 5.43 15.72 0.22
C LEU A 41 5.83 17.20 0.21
N ASP A 42 7.12 17.52 0.35
CA ASP A 42 7.62 18.90 0.33
C ASP A 42 7.67 19.48 -1.10
N SER A 43 7.57 18.63 -2.11
CA SER A 43 7.71 19.03 -3.53
C SER A 43 6.80 18.20 -4.45
N LEU A 44 5.52 18.07 -4.09
CA LEU A 44 4.53 17.42 -4.94
C LEU A 44 4.39 18.17 -6.25
N SER A 45 4.69 17.52 -7.37
CA SER A 45 4.55 18.04 -8.74
C SER A 45 4.34 16.88 -9.71
N ASP A 46 3.53 17.13 -10.74
CA ASP A 46 3.31 16.22 -11.88
C ASP A 46 2.96 14.78 -11.46
N CYS A 47 2.02 14.68 -10.52
CA CYS A 47 1.60 13.41 -9.93
C CYS A 47 0.08 13.34 -9.73
N THR A 48 -0.41 12.10 -9.63
CA THR A 48 -1.76 11.81 -9.13
C THR A 48 -1.64 11.17 -7.76
N ILE A 49 -2.34 11.72 -6.77
CA ILE A 49 -2.26 11.30 -5.36
C ILE A 49 -3.63 10.97 -4.80
N ALA A 50 -3.72 9.90 -4.03
CA ALA A 50 -4.90 9.59 -3.22
C ALA A 50 -4.90 10.48 -1.97
N VAL A 51 -6.04 11.08 -1.66
CA VAL A 51 -6.15 12.06 -0.58
C VAL A 51 -7.38 11.86 0.29
N GLY A 52 -7.32 12.46 1.49
CA GLY A 52 -8.48 12.64 2.35
C GLY A 52 -8.54 14.09 2.83
N PHE A 53 -9.72 14.71 2.75
CA PHE A 53 -9.98 16.05 3.23
C PHE A 53 -11.47 16.25 3.52
N LYS A 54 -11.79 17.32 4.22
CA LYS A 54 -13.17 17.78 4.43
C LYS A 54 -13.48 18.97 3.54
N ALA A 55 -14.73 19.21 3.25
CA ALA A 55 -15.12 20.39 2.48
C ALA A 55 -14.59 21.71 3.08
N GLY A 56 -14.55 21.80 4.43
CA GLY A 56 -14.02 22.96 5.15
C GLY A 56 -12.50 23.15 5.07
N ASP A 57 -11.75 22.16 4.57
CA ASP A 57 -10.30 22.26 4.41
C ASP A 57 -9.91 22.99 3.11
N ILE A 58 -10.91 23.43 2.33
CA ILE A 58 -10.71 24.16 1.10
C ILE A 58 -10.97 25.65 1.32
N ASP A 59 -9.95 26.46 1.17
CA ASP A 59 -10.05 27.92 1.11
C ASP A 59 -10.21 28.37 -0.35
N TRP A 60 -11.44 28.48 -0.81
CA TRP A 60 -11.76 28.92 -2.18
C TRP A 60 -11.27 30.32 -2.50
N ASN A 61 -11.25 31.22 -1.52
CA ASN A 61 -10.83 32.60 -1.70
C ASN A 61 -9.32 32.73 -1.75
N GLY A 62 -8.62 31.99 -0.93
CA GLY A 62 -7.17 31.91 -0.93
C GLY A 62 -6.58 30.97 -2.00
N GLY A 63 -7.44 30.22 -2.71
CA GLY A 63 -7.01 29.25 -3.72
C GLY A 63 -6.11 28.15 -3.18
N ARG A 64 -6.44 27.61 -2.01
CA ARG A 64 -5.63 26.60 -1.31
C ARG A 64 -6.52 25.52 -0.68
N MET A 65 -5.92 24.34 -0.48
CA MET A 65 -6.54 23.27 0.27
C MET A 65 -5.53 22.58 1.18
N THR A 66 -5.99 22.05 2.30
CA THR A 66 -5.21 21.16 3.16
C THR A 66 -5.77 19.74 3.00
N CYS A 67 -4.91 18.76 2.80
CA CYS A 67 -5.34 17.37 2.69
C CYS A 67 -4.31 16.41 3.28
N SER A 68 -4.77 15.25 3.71
CA SER A 68 -3.93 14.09 3.99
C SER A 68 -3.60 13.37 2.70
N VAL A 69 -2.34 13.04 2.47
CA VAL A 69 -1.86 12.26 1.32
C VAL A 69 -1.67 10.82 1.74
N PHE A 70 -2.09 9.92 0.86
CA PHE A 70 -2.02 8.48 1.11
C PHE A 70 -1.31 7.76 -0.03
N SER A 71 -0.61 6.67 0.31
CA SER A 71 -0.08 5.70 -0.64
C SER A 71 -0.85 4.39 -0.56
N LYS A 72 -1.23 3.86 -1.71
CA LYS A 72 -1.77 2.51 -1.81
C LYS A 72 -0.68 1.50 -1.44
N ASN A 73 -0.99 0.55 -0.57
CA ASN A 73 -0.06 -0.48 -0.17
C ASN A 73 0.12 -1.52 -1.28
N LEU A 74 1.21 -1.34 -2.03
CA LEU A 74 1.63 -2.25 -3.10
C LEU A 74 2.88 -2.99 -2.66
N TYR A 75 3.00 -4.26 -3.05
CA TYR A 75 4.11 -5.14 -2.71
C TYR A 75 4.71 -5.71 -3.99
N ASP A 76 6.01 -5.93 -4.00
CA ASP A 76 6.70 -6.60 -5.11
C ASP A 76 6.21 -8.04 -5.27
N ALA A 77 5.82 -8.42 -6.50
CA ALA A 77 5.25 -9.74 -6.76
C ALA A 77 6.28 -10.87 -6.57
N VAL A 78 7.58 -10.59 -6.78
CA VAL A 78 8.63 -11.58 -6.58
C VAL A 78 8.82 -11.83 -5.09
N GLU A 79 8.80 -10.78 -4.25
CA GLU A 79 8.86 -10.93 -2.80
C GLU A 79 7.64 -11.68 -2.27
N VAL A 80 6.43 -11.29 -2.69
CA VAL A 80 5.18 -11.97 -2.30
C VAL A 80 5.17 -13.44 -2.71
N SER A 81 5.69 -13.78 -3.89
CA SER A 81 5.76 -15.17 -4.35
C SER A 81 6.74 -16.05 -3.54
N ARG A 82 7.71 -15.43 -2.89
CA ARG A 82 8.74 -16.10 -2.07
C ARG A 82 8.41 -16.18 -0.59
N MET A 83 7.34 -15.51 -0.15
CA MET A 83 6.92 -15.55 1.26
C MET A 83 6.71 -16.97 1.75
N ARG A 84 7.11 -17.22 2.98
CA ARG A 84 6.97 -18.52 3.66
C ARG A 84 6.71 -18.30 5.15
N PRO A 85 6.21 -19.31 5.84
CA PRO A 85 6.09 -19.28 7.31
C PRO A 85 7.41 -18.89 7.98
N GLY A 86 7.34 -17.99 8.96
CA GLY A 86 8.47 -17.38 9.66
C GLY A 86 8.91 -16.03 9.10
N ASP A 87 8.55 -15.68 7.86
CA ASP A 87 8.80 -14.36 7.30
C ASP A 87 7.91 -13.31 7.98
N THR A 88 8.18 -12.03 7.73
CA THR A 88 7.40 -10.91 8.25
C THR A 88 6.76 -10.14 7.11
N LEU A 89 5.43 -10.00 7.14
CA LEU A 89 4.69 -9.08 6.29
C LEU A 89 4.43 -7.78 7.05
N VAL A 90 4.72 -6.64 6.46
CA VAL A 90 4.29 -5.34 7.00
C VAL A 90 2.92 -5.01 6.41
N TYR A 91 1.89 -5.06 7.23
CA TYR A 91 0.50 -4.82 6.86
C TYR A 91 -0.05 -3.64 7.66
N ASP A 92 -0.63 -2.65 7.00
CA ASP A 92 -1.13 -1.41 7.63
C ASP A 92 -0.09 -0.77 8.58
N GLY A 93 1.17 -0.67 8.11
CA GLY A 93 2.29 -0.13 8.88
C GLY A 93 2.78 -1.01 10.04
N LYS A 94 2.17 -2.17 10.29
CA LYS A 94 2.49 -3.07 11.41
C LYS A 94 3.17 -4.35 10.92
N PRO A 95 4.24 -4.81 11.57
CA PRO A 95 4.85 -6.09 11.24
C PRO A 95 3.97 -7.25 11.74
N MET A 96 3.72 -8.21 10.88
CA MET A 96 3.00 -9.45 11.14
C MET A 96 3.92 -10.64 10.80
N VAL A 97 4.14 -11.54 11.75
CA VAL A 97 4.83 -12.80 11.45
C VAL A 97 3.88 -13.70 10.67
N ILE A 98 4.40 -14.31 9.63
CA ILE A 98 3.64 -15.23 8.78
C ILE A 98 3.70 -16.62 9.42
N ASP A 99 2.58 -17.12 9.90
CA ASP A 99 2.45 -18.48 10.42
C ASP A 99 1.98 -19.45 9.33
N SER A 100 1.12 -18.98 8.43
CA SER A 100 0.59 -19.75 7.33
C SER A 100 0.32 -18.90 6.09
N ILE A 101 0.41 -19.53 4.93
CA ILE A 101 0.03 -18.93 3.64
C ILE A 101 -0.80 -19.94 2.86
N ALA A 102 -1.96 -19.53 2.41
CA ALA A 102 -2.74 -20.23 1.41
C ALA A 102 -2.79 -19.41 0.11
N GLU A 103 -3.03 -20.08 -1.00
CA GLU A 103 -3.24 -19.42 -2.29
C GLU A 103 -4.60 -19.83 -2.84
N TYR A 104 -5.37 -18.84 -3.26
CA TYR A 104 -6.64 -19.04 -3.90
C TYR A 104 -6.80 -18.08 -5.08
N ARG A 105 -6.93 -18.62 -6.31
CA ARG A 105 -7.10 -17.83 -7.55
C ARG A 105 -6.03 -16.74 -7.76
N GLY A 106 -4.79 -17.01 -7.34
CA GLY A 106 -3.68 -16.07 -7.44
C GLY A 106 -3.57 -15.08 -6.26
N GLU A 107 -4.55 -15.05 -5.37
CA GLU A 107 -4.50 -14.29 -4.12
C GLU A 107 -3.73 -15.05 -3.06
N LYS A 108 -3.01 -14.34 -2.20
CA LYS A 108 -2.31 -14.90 -1.03
C LYS A 108 -3.10 -14.57 0.22
N VAL A 109 -3.49 -15.61 0.95
CA VAL A 109 -4.17 -15.51 2.24
C VAL A 109 -3.17 -15.84 3.34
N VAL A 110 -2.77 -14.82 4.09
CA VAL A 110 -1.79 -14.90 5.17
C VAL A 110 -2.52 -15.04 6.50
N ASN A 111 -2.10 -16.00 7.33
CA ASN A 111 -2.65 -16.26 8.68
C ASN A 111 -4.17 -16.39 8.70
N GLY A 112 -4.73 -17.06 7.69
CA GLY A 112 -6.17 -17.28 7.58
C GLY A 112 -6.99 -16.09 7.12
N GLY A 113 -6.34 -15.04 6.60
CA GLY A 113 -7.00 -13.86 6.02
C GLY A 113 -7.50 -12.85 7.04
N ILE A 114 -8.17 -11.81 6.55
CA ILE A 114 -8.63 -10.65 7.32
C ILE A 114 -9.55 -11.08 8.47
N GLU A 115 -10.42 -12.05 8.25
CA GLU A 115 -11.37 -12.56 9.28
C GLU A 115 -10.67 -13.14 10.52
N ASN A 116 -9.44 -13.62 10.35
CA ASN A 116 -8.65 -14.21 11.42
C ASN A 116 -7.52 -13.30 11.92
N GLY A 117 -7.57 -12.01 11.58
CA GLY A 117 -6.52 -11.05 11.96
C GLY A 117 -5.24 -11.16 11.12
N GLY A 118 -5.29 -11.91 10.02
CA GLY A 118 -4.26 -12.01 9.01
C GLY A 118 -4.40 -10.95 7.91
N ALA A 119 -3.91 -11.26 6.72
CA ALA A 119 -3.95 -10.37 5.57
C ALA A 119 -4.29 -11.12 4.28
N GLU A 120 -4.85 -10.40 3.33
CA GLU A 120 -5.09 -10.88 1.98
C GLU A 120 -4.39 -9.97 0.97
N LEU A 121 -3.73 -10.60 -0.01
CA LEU A 121 -2.97 -9.93 -1.05
C LEU A 121 -3.48 -10.40 -2.41
N ALA A 122 -3.98 -9.45 -3.20
CA ALA A 122 -4.45 -9.71 -4.56
C ALA A 122 -3.49 -9.16 -5.61
N PRO A 123 -3.37 -9.82 -6.77
CA PRO A 123 -2.65 -9.26 -7.90
C PRO A 123 -3.20 -7.88 -8.28
N ASN A 124 -2.30 -6.89 -8.46
CA ASN A 124 -2.69 -5.52 -8.83
C ASN A 124 -2.26 -5.13 -10.26
N GLY A 125 -1.60 -6.05 -10.97
CA GLY A 125 -0.95 -5.76 -12.25
C GLY A 125 0.45 -5.16 -12.07
N GLY A 126 1.16 -4.93 -13.20
CA GLY A 126 2.50 -4.31 -13.18
C GLY A 126 3.54 -5.01 -12.31
N GLY A 127 3.40 -6.32 -12.05
CA GLY A 127 4.33 -7.04 -11.16
C GLY A 127 4.15 -6.72 -9.68
N THR A 128 2.96 -6.28 -9.27
CA THR A 128 2.66 -5.94 -7.87
C THR A 128 1.46 -6.70 -7.32
N TYR A 129 1.40 -6.81 -6.00
CA TYR A 129 0.23 -7.18 -5.21
C TYR A 129 -0.24 -5.98 -4.41
N ARG A 130 -1.56 -5.92 -4.13
CA ARG A 130 -2.15 -4.99 -3.17
C ARG A 130 -2.69 -5.75 -1.98
N THR A 131 -2.69 -5.15 -0.82
CA THR A 131 -3.48 -5.65 0.30
C THR A 131 -4.95 -5.31 0.09
N MET A 132 -5.82 -6.17 0.62
CA MET A 132 -7.26 -6.00 0.58
C MET A 132 -7.82 -5.74 1.97
N LEU A 133 -8.89 -4.95 2.02
CA LEU A 133 -9.84 -4.85 3.13
C LEU A 133 -11.11 -5.61 2.74
N TRP A 134 -12.12 -5.57 3.62
CA TRP A 134 -13.48 -6.02 3.31
C TRP A 134 -13.97 -5.33 2.03
N ASP A 135 -14.80 -6.02 1.27
CA ASP A 135 -15.37 -5.54 0.01
C ASP A 135 -14.35 -5.21 -1.09
N ASP A 136 -13.19 -5.89 -1.08
CA ASP A 136 -12.12 -5.78 -2.09
C ASP A 136 -11.43 -4.39 -2.15
N HIS A 137 -11.61 -3.55 -1.12
CA HIS A 137 -10.93 -2.27 -1.05
C HIS A 137 -9.43 -2.42 -0.75
N SER A 138 -8.63 -1.54 -1.35
CA SER A 138 -7.19 -1.49 -1.08
C SER A 138 -6.90 -0.84 0.28
N VAL A 139 -5.85 -1.28 0.94
CA VAL A 139 -5.29 -0.59 2.10
C VAL A 139 -4.42 0.57 1.64
N PHE A 140 -4.56 1.70 2.33
CA PHE A 140 -3.75 2.90 2.11
C PHE A 140 -3.05 3.30 3.39
N THR A 141 -1.79 3.70 3.28
CA THR A 141 -1.02 4.26 4.39
C THR A 141 -0.94 5.78 4.25
N LYS A 142 -1.29 6.50 5.31
CA LYS A 142 -1.12 7.96 5.37
C LYS A 142 0.37 8.30 5.33
N LEU A 143 0.77 9.16 4.40
CA LEU A 143 2.14 9.67 4.27
C LEU A 143 2.34 10.96 5.07
N GLY A 144 1.32 11.82 5.11
CA GLY A 144 1.37 13.08 5.83
C GLY A 144 0.25 14.03 5.40
N ASP A 145 0.30 15.24 5.94
CA ASP A 145 -0.61 16.33 5.60
C ASP A 145 0.14 17.39 4.78
N VAL A 146 -0.51 17.93 3.76
CA VAL A 146 0.05 18.95 2.87
C VAL A 146 -0.94 20.09 2.65
N GLN A 147 -0.39 21.27 2.35
CA GLN A 147 -1.17 22.39 1.83
C GLN A 147 -0.81 22.62 0.36
N LEU A 148 -1.81 22.55 -0.51
CA LEU A 148 -1.65 22.67 -1.96
C LEU A 148 -2.38 23.92 -2.47
N ARG A 149 -1.85 24.51 -3.54
CA ARG A 149 -2.54 25.56 -4.30
C ARG A 149 -3.55 24.94 -5.25
N LEU A 150 -4.65 25.62 -5.49
CA LEU A 150 -5.67 25.24 -6.47
C LEU A 150 -5.51 26.08 -7.74
N ALA A 151 -5.66 25.45 -8.89
CA ALA A 151 -5.73 26.18 -10.16
C ALA A 151 -7.01 27.04 -10.20
N PRO A 152 -6.97 28.24 -10.81
CA PRO A 152 -8.17 29.06 -11.00
C PRO A 152 -9.25 28.36 -11.86
N ASP A 153 -8.80 27.52 -12.78
CA ASP A 153 -9.60 26.71 -13.72
C ASP A 153 -9.68 25.23 -13.29
N LEU A 154 -9.60 24.98 -11.98
CA LEU A 154 -9.69 23.64 -11.39
C LEU A 154 -10.86 22.84 -11.98
N ILE A 155 -10.59 21.61 -12.39
CA ILE A 155 -11.58 20.65 -12.86
C ILE A 155 -12.02 19.78 -11.67
N PHE A 156 -13.31 19.77 -11.37
CA PHE A 156 -13.88 18.85 -10.40
C PHE A 156 -14.75 17.81 -11.11
N ILE A 157 -14.34 16.55 -11.00
CA ILE A 157 -15.10 15.40 -11.51
C ILE A 157 -15.69 14.67 -10.31
N ASP A 158 -16.97 14.39 -10.37
CA ASP A 158 -17.69 13.71 -9.32
C ASP A 158 -18.64 12.67 -9.89
N CYS A 159 -18.56 11.45 -9.37
CA CYS A 159 -19.45 10.35 -9.72
C CYS A 159 -20.89 10.54 -9.21
N GLY A 160 -21.13 11.60 -8.43
CA GLY A 160 -22.42 11.81 -7.80
C GLY A 160 -22.70 10.82 -6.67
N ASP A 161 -23.98 10.73 -6.33
CA ASP A 161 -24.45 10.01 -5.16
C ASP A 161 -25.43 8.88 -5.53
N ASP A 162 -25.73 8.72 -6.82
CA ASP A 162 -26.61 7.67 -7.29
C ASP A 162 -25.79 6.42 -7.64
N TYR A 163 -25.88 5.41 -6.80
CA TYR A 163 -25.23 4.13 -7.05
C TYR A 163 -25.75 3.40 -8.31
N ARG A 164 -26.88 3.86 -8.86
CA ARG A 164 -27.48 3.34 -10.09
C ARG A 164 -26.89 3.96 -11.36
N ASP A 165 -26.33 5.15 -11.20
CA ASP A 165 -25.62 5.86 -12.27
C ASP A 165 -24.34 6.49 -11.72
N PRO A 166 -23.31 5.65 -11.47
CA PRO A 166 -22.02 6.09 -10.92
C PRO A 166 -21.12 6.77 -11.95
N SER A 167 -21.69 7.38 -12.99
CA SER A 167 -20.92 8.01 -14.06
C SER A 167 -20.24 9.29 -13.58
N ASP A 168 -18.98 9.45 -13.97
CA ASP A 168 -18.21 10.64 -13.70
C ASP A 168 -18.80 11.86 -14.42
N THR A 169 -19.07 12.92 -13.67
CA THR A 169 -19.63 14.16 -14.19
C THR A 169 -18.74 15.34 -13.84
N ILE A 170 -18.39 16.18 -14.82
CA ILE A 170 -17.70 17.45 -14.59
C ILE A 170 -18.66 18.43 -13.94
N ARG A 171 -18.31 18.93 -12.75
CA ARG A 171 -19.11 19.92 -12.00
C ARG A 171 -18.58 21.32 -12.27
N THR A 172 -19.30 22.11 -13.05
CA THR A 172 -18.92 23.48 -13.38
C THR A 172 -19.08 24.47 -12.22
N ASN A 173 -20.01 24.17 -11.31
CA ASN A 173 -20.30 24.96 -10.12
C ASN A 173 -19.83 24.25 -8.84
N TYR A 174 -18.68 23.62 -8.90
CA TYR A 174 -18.17 22.72 -7.85
C TYR A 174 -18.05 23.38 -6.47
N LYS A 175 -17.74 24.66 -6.37
CA LYS A 175 -17.67 25.38 -5.08
C LYS A 175 -19.03 25.33 -4.38
N GLU A 176 -20.06 25.78 -5.05
CA GLU A 176 -21.41 25.78 -4.53
C GLU A 176 -21.95 24.35 -4.31
N TYR A 177 -21.56 23.42 -5.19
CA TYR A 177 -21.91 22.01 -5.06
C TYR A 177 -21.33 21.40 -3.79
N ILE A 178 -20.04 21.58 -3.50
CA ILE A 178 -19.37 21.07 -2.31
C ILE A 178 -19.94 21.71 -1.04
N ASP A 179 -20.18 23.01 -1.05
CA ASP A 179 -20.76 23.74 0.09
C ASP A 179 -22.18 23.25 0.45
N ARG A 180 -22.94 22.80 -0.55
CA ARG A 180 -24.30 22.26 -0.38
C ARG A 180 -24.37 20.79 -0.05
N LEU A 181 -23.25 20.08 -0.07
CA LEU A 181 -23.23 18.67 0.34
C LEU A 181 -23.77 18.55 1.77
N PRO A 182 -24.62 17.55 2.04
CA PRO A 182 -25.04 17.28 3.41
C PRO A 182 -23.82 16.91 4.28
N ASP A 183 -23.89 17.18 5.58
CA ASP A 183 -22.73 17.09 6.48
C ASP A 183 -22.07 15.71 6.47
N TYR A 184 -22.83 14.63 6.38
CA TYR A 184 -22.29 13.28 6.28
C TYR A 184 -21.50 13.03 4.98
N ARG A 185 -21.62 13.91 3.98
CA ARG A 185 -20.90 13.84 2.70
C ARG A 185 -19.76 14.84 2.58
N LYS A 186 -19.76 15.91 3.36
CA LYS A 186 -18.64 16.86 3.42
C LYS A 186 -17.37 16.20 3.90
N ASP A 187 -17.49 15.12 4.69
CA ASP A 187 -16.39 14.31 5.19
C ASP A 187 -16.09 13.08 4.30
N TYR A 188 -16.78 12.96 3.14
CA TYR A 188 -16.67 11.77 2.28
C TYR A 188 -15.60 11.85 1.20
N PHE A 189 -14.67 12.79 1.30
CA PHE A 189 -13.48 12.83 0.46
C PHE A 189 -12.36 12.06 1.16
N ASN A 190 -12.14 10.82 0.76
CA ASN A 190 -11.16 9.95 1.39
C ASN A 190 -10.28 9.21 0.36
N CYS A 191 -9.21 8.59 0.80
CA CYS A 191 -8.23 7.94 -0.06
C CYS A 191 -8.75 6.77 -0.89
N LEU A 192 -9.93 6.23 -0.58
CA LEU A 192 -10.55 5.18 -1.38
C LEU A 192 -11.23 5.74 -2.63
N ASN A 193 -11.81 6.93 -2.51
CA ASN A 193 -12.63 7.52 -3.57
C ASN A 193 -12.05 8.79 -4.21
N THR A 194 -11.08 9.46 -3.59
CA THR A 194 -10.66 10.79 -4.03
C THR A 194 -9.20 10.85 -4.43
N GLU A 195 -8.97 11.35 -5.63
CA GLU A 195 -7.64 11.61 -6.17
C GLU A 195 -7.49 13.08 -6.57
N LEU A 196 -6.29 13.63 -6.39
CA LEU A 196 -5.88 14.90 -6.95
C LEU A 196 -4.88 14.69 -8.07
N VAL A 197 -5.00 15.48 -9.13
CA VAL A 197 -3.93 15.65 -10.13
C VAL A 197 -3.23 16.96 -9.84
N VAL A 198 -1.92 16.87 -9.62
CA VAL A 198 -1.04 18.00 -9.33
C VAL A 198 -0.10 18.19 -10.51
N GLU A 199 -0.04 19.41 -11.08
CA GLU A 199 0.89 19.80 -12.12
C GLU A 199 1.61 21.08 -11.69
N GLY A 200 2.95 21.09 -11.79
CA GLY A 200 3.76 22.22 -11.38
C GLY A 200 3.51 22.67 -9.92
N GLY A 201 3.16 21.74 -9.00
CA GLY A 201 2.85 22.04 -7.60
C GLY A 201 1.47 22.70 -7.40
N VAL A 202 0.56 22.59 -8.36
CA VAL A 202 -0.80 23.14 -8.31
C VAL A 202 -1.81 22.03 -8.60
N VAL A 203 -2.86 21.94 -7.81
CA VAL A 203 -3.97 21.01 -8.06
C VAL A 203 -4.78 21.52 -9.24
N ILE A 204 -4.77 20.78 -10.33
CA ILE A 204 -5.53 21.09 -11.55
C ILE A 204 -6.83 20.31 -11.64
N LYS A 205 -6.91 19.19 -10.92
CA LYS A 205 -8.11 18.34 -10.93
C LYS A 205 -8.33 17.68 -9.59
N ILE A 206 -9.60 17.63 -9.15
CA ILE A 206 -10.11 16.79 -8.08
C ILE A 206 -11.04 15.78 -8.74
N HIS A 207 -10.83 14.49 -8.47
CA HIS A 207 -11.65 13.42 -8.98
C HIS A 207 -12.16 12.56 -7.83
N ARG A 208 -13.47 12.61 -7.57
CA ARG A 208 -14.13 11.73 -6.61
C ARG A 208 -14.92 10.65 -7.36
N ARG A 209 -14.55 9.40 -7.13
CA ARG A 209 -15.20 8.23 -7.70
C ARG A 209 -16.24 7.66 -6.75
N TRP A 210 -17.22 6.99 -7.31
CA TRP A 210 -18.11 6.15 -6.52
C TRP A 210 -17.34 4.88 -6.06
N ILE A 211 -17.57 4.49 -4.83
CA ILE A 211 -17.12 3.22 -4.27
C ILE A 211 -18.33 2.49 -3.71
N PRO A 212 -18.48 1.19 -3.97
CA PRO A 212 -19.60 0.38 -3.49
C PRO A 212 -19.67 0.31 -1.97
#